data_26885ba9fe67d37c9b82296cc3b05a3c
#
_entry.id   26885ba9fe67d37c9b82296cc3b05a3c
#
_cell.length_a   1.000
_cell.length_b   1.000
_cell.length_c   1.000
_cell.angle_alpha   90.00
_cell.angle_beta   90.00
_cell.angle_gamma   90.00
#
_symmetry.space_group_name_H-M   'P 1'
#
loop_
_entity.id
_entity.type
_entity.pdbx_description
1 polymer ?
#
loop_
_entity_poly.entity_id
_entity_poly.type
_entity_poly.pdbx_seq_one_letter_code
_entity_poly.pdbx_strand_id
1 'polypeptide(L)'
;MDVSQILSELGIQEKNYGGCSGPNGWSTTKDAGELHSVNPSTGEVIASVYECSVDDYDRIIKASEEAFKAWRKVPAPLRGQLVLKMGNRLREKKDALGSLVSLEMGKIKQEGDGEVQEMIDIADFAVGQSRMLYGKTMHSERQDHRMYEQWHPLGPVGIISAFNFPVAVWSWNSFLAAICGDTSVWKPSSTVPLTAIAIQNICNDVLEEENMPHIFSLIIGKGRSIGEKLINDNRVPLISFTGSTNMGRHVGNQVSQRFGKTILELGGNNAIIVDETANLDLAIPAIAFGAVGTAGQRCTSTRRIIVHESIAEELTSRLVKAYGQVKIGNPLEDGTLMGPLVN
;
A
#
# COMPACT_ATOMS: atom_id res chain seq x y z
N MET A 1 1.05 -20.33 -12.26
CA MET A 1 0.00 -20.69 -11.27
C MET A 1 -1.36 -20.40 -11.89
N ASP A 2 -2.35 -21.30 -11.78
CA ASP A 2 -3.71 -20.96 -12.19
C ASP A 2 -4.43 -20.09 -11.12
N VAL A 3 -5.57 -19.50 -11.48
CA VAL A 3 -6.29 -18.58 -10.60
C VAL A 3 -6.73 -19.27 -9.30
N SER A 4 -7.22 -20.51 -9.37
CA SER A 4 -7.71 -21.25 -8.20
C SER A 4 -6.58 -21.56 -7.22
N GLN A 5 -5.41 -21.88 -7.73
CA GLN A 5 -4.21 -22.11 -6.94
C GLN A 5 -3.73 -20.85 -6.24
N ILE A 6 -3.70 -19.69 -6.95
CA ILE A 6 -3.36 -18.38 -6.37
C ILE A 6 -4.28 -18.05 -5.19
N LEU A 7 -5.59 -18.16 -5.40
CA LEU A 7 -6.58 -17.85 -4.38
C LEU A 7 -6.48 -18.77 -3.16
N SER A 8 -6.36 -20.08 -3.40
CA SER A 8 -6.24 -21.09 -2.33
C SER A 8 -4.99 -20.89 -1.49
N GLU A 9 -3.84 -20.61 -2.11
CA GLU A 9 -2.57 -20.41 -1.40
C GLU A 9 -2.58 -19.18 -0.49
N LEU A 10 -3.38 -18.16 -0.84
CA LEU A 10 -3.52 -16.92 -0.09
C LEU A 10 -4.76 -16.90 0.82
N GLY A 11 -5.48 -18.00 0.92
CA GLY A 11 -6.66 -18.12 1.78
C GLY A 11 -7.86 -17.29 1.31
N ILE A 12 -7.93 -16.94 0.02
CA ILE A 12 -9.04 -16.19 -0.57
C ILE A 12 -10.19 -17.17 -0.89
N GLN A 13 -11.38 -16.84 -0.41
CA GLN A 13 -12.61 -17.58 -0.65
C GLN A 13 -13.40 -16.96 -1.82
N GLU A 14 -14.41 -17.68 -2.33
CA GLU A 14 -15.36 -17.12 -3.30
C GLU A 14 -16.05 -15.84 -2.73
N LYS A 15 -16.39 -15.87 -1.43
CA LYS A 15 -16.94 -14.72 -0.69
C LYS A 15 -16.12 -14.48 0.57
N ASN A 16 -15.63 -13.26 0.69
CA ASN A 16 -14.74 -12.84 1.77
C ASN A 16 -15.41 -11.75 2.62
N TYR A 17 -14.87 -11.47 3.80
CA TYR A 17 -15.32 -10.38 4.66
C TYR A 17 -14.33 -9.20 4.61
N GLY A 18 -14.87 -7.98 4.59
CA GLY A 18 -14.07 -6.76 4.45
C GLY A 18 -13.65 -6.11 5.77
N GLY A 19 -14.03 -6.66 6.91
CA GLY A 19 -13.63 -6.16 8.21
C GLY A 19 -12.81 -7.19 8.99
N CYS A 20 -11.62 -6.82 9.49
CA CYS A 20 -10.80 -7.69 10.32
C CYS A 20 -10.05 -6.88 11.40
N SER A 21 -10.12 -7.32 12.65
CA SER A 21 -9.39 -6.71 13.78
C SER A 21 -8.11 -7.46 14.17
N GLY A 22 -7.65 -8.42 13.35
CA GLY A 22 -6.51 -9.29 13.64
C GLY A 22 -6.88 -10.77 13.66
N PRO A 23 -6.02 -11.66 14.16
CA PRO A 23 -6.29 -13.09 14.25
C PRO A 23 -7.67 -13.41 14.84
N ASN A 24 -8.41 -14.30 14.18
CA ASN A 24 -9.80 -14.67 14.56
C ASN A 24 -10.79 -13.49 14.64
N GLY A 25 -10.41 -12.31 14.10
CA GLY A 25 -11.17 -11.07 14.20
C GLY A 25 -11.93 -10.66 12.93
N TRP A 26 -12.13 -11.57 11.97
CA TRP A 26 -12.94 -11.31 10.77
C TRP A 26 -14.38 -10.99 11.14
N SER A 27 -14.98 -10.04 10.45
CA SER A 27 -16.40 -9.74 10.58
C SER A 27 -17.23 -10.89 9.99
N THR A 28 -18.50 -10.94 10.32
CA THR A 28 -19.47 -11.88 9.73
C THR A 28 -20.66 -11.15 9.12
N THR A 29 -20.61 -9.81 9.07
CA THR A 29 -21.64 -8.94 8.54
C THR A 29 -21.71 -9.04 7.02
N LYS A 30 -22.91 -9.13 6.45
CA LYS A 30 -23.17 -9.31 5.01
C LYS A 30 -24.05 -8.24 4.40
N ASP A 31 -24.67 -7.39 5.19
CA ASP A 31 -25.71 -6.43 4.80
C ASP A 31 -25.17 -5.01 4.53
N ALA A 32 -23.89 -4.78 4.70
CA ALA A 32 -23.26 -3.47 4.43
C ALA A 32 -23.00 -3.18 2.95
N GLY A 33 -23.13 -4.19 2.10
CA GLY A 33 -22.85 -4.16 0.67
C GLY A 33 -21.87 -5.24 0.24
N GLU A 34 -21.76 -5.46 -1.06
CA GLU A 34 -20.84 -6.43 -1.67
C GLU A 34 -20.03 -5.76 -2.78
N LEU A 35 -18.74 -6.01 -2.81
CA LEU A 35 -17.81 -5.60 -3.86
C LEU A 35 -17.41 -6.84 -4.66
N HIS A 36 -17.32 -6.68 -5.99
CA HIS A 36 -16.80 -7.72 -6.86
C HIS A 36 -15.40 -7.31 -7.32
N SER A 37 -14.42 -8.15 -7.06
CA SER A 37 -13.10 -8.02 -7.66
C SER A 37 -13.13 -8.64 -9.05
N VAL A 38 -12.72 -7.88 -10.05
CA VAL A 38 -12.83 -8.25 -11.47
C VAL A 38 -11.44 -8.35 -12.05
N ASN A 39 -11.18 -9.41 -12.82
CA ASN A 39 -9.97 -9.52 -13.63
C ASN A 39 -10.05 -8.53 -14.79
N PRO A 40 -9.23 -7.49 -14.84
CA PRO A 40 -9.31 -6.47 -15.89
C PRO A 40 -8.93 -6.98 -17.29
N SER A 41 -8.30 -8.17 -17.38
CA SER A 41 -7.96 -8.78 -18.67
C SER A 41 -9.14 -9.50 -19.32
N THR A 42 -10.09 -10.03 -18.51
CA THR A 42 -11.21 -10.85 -19.02
C THR A 42 -12.57 -10.23 -18.73
N GLY A 43 -12.68 -9.34 -17.76
CA GLY A 43 -13.94 -8.81 -17.24
C GLY A 43 -14.69 -9.78 -16.31
N GLU A 44 -14.11 -10.93 -15.99
CA GLU A 44 -14.73 -11.94 -15.11
C GLU A 44 -14.51 -11.61 -13.63
N VAL A 45 -15.48 -11.95 -12.80
CA VAL A 45 -15.37 -11.81 -11.35
C VAL A 45 -14.39 -12.86 -10.81
N ILE A 46 -13.38 -12.43 -10.07
CA ILE A 46 -12.41 -13.30 -9.39
C ILE A 46 -13.02 -13.84 -8.10
N ALA A 47 -13.51 -12.94 -7.26
CA ALA A 47 -14.16 -13.22 -5.97
C ALA A 47 -14.93 -11.99 -5.49
N SER A 48 -15.73 -12.16 -4.43
CA SER A 48 -16.50 -11.08 -3.82
C SER A 48 -16.07 -10.79 -2.39
N VAL A 49 -16.34 -9.57 -1.94
CA VAL A 49 -16.04 -9.10 -0.58
C VAL A 49 -17.26 -8.38 0.01
N TYR A 50 -17.78 -8.85 1.14
CA TYR A 50 -18.77 -8.11 1.92
C TYR A 50 -18.12 -6.88 2.53
N GLU A 51 -18.69 -5.68 2.31
CA GLU A 51 -18.15 -4.44 2.85
C GLU A 51 -18.16 -4.45 4.40
N CYS A 52 -17.17 -3.81 5.02
CA CYS A 52 -17.13 -3.55 6.44
C CYS A 52 -18.31 -2.66 6.83
N SER A 53 -19.11 -3.08 7.81
CA SER A 53 -20.21 -2.27 8.35
C SER A 53 -19.69 -1.15 9.26
N VAL A 54 -20.57 -0.20 9.59
CA VAL A 54 -20.26 0.86 10.56
C VAL A 54 -19.98 0.27 11.95
N ASP A 55 -20.71 -0.74 12.34
CA ASP A 55 -20.56 -1.40 13.65
C ASP A 55 -19.26 -2.22 13.69
N ASP A 56 -18.92 -2.93 12.59
CA ASP A 56 -17.61 -3.59 12.47
C ASP A 56 -16.46 -2.60 12.52
N TYR A 57 -16.59 -1.46 11.84
CA TYR A 57 -15.60 -0.39 11.89
C TYR A 57 -15.34 0.05 13.35
N ASP A 58 -16.40 0.36 14.12
CA ASP A 58 -16.24 0.80 15.50
C ASP A 58 -15.62 -0.27 16.40
N ARG A 59 -15.98 -1.55 16.20
CA ARG A 59 -15.35 -2.70 16.86
C ARG A 59 -13.87 -2.80 16.52
N ILE A 60 -13.50 -2.65 15.24
CA ILE A 60 -12.12 -2.76 14.76
C ILE A 60 -11.26 -1.63 15.30
N ILE A 61 -11.73 -0.37 15.25
CA ILE A 61 -11.00 0.76 15.81
C ILE A 61 -10.77 0.58 17.31
N LYS A 62 -11.78 0.16 18.06
CA LYS A 62 -11.66 -0.11 19.49
C LYS A 62 -10.63 -1.22 19.78
N ALA A 63 -10.63 -2.29 18.99
CA ALA A 63 -9.64 -3.36 19.11
C ALA A 63 -8.21 -2.85 18.82
N SER A 64 -8.06 -1.97 17.82
CA SER A 64 -6.78 -1.34 17.48
C SER A 64 -6.27 -0.42 18.62
N GLU A 65 -7.15 0.34 19.29
CA GLU A 65 -6.79 1.14 20.46
C GLU A 65 -6.33 0.26 21.64
N GLU A 66 -7.00 -0.85 21.90
CA GLU A 66 -6.58 -1.78 22.96
C GLU A 66 -5.25 -2.46 22.63
N ALA A 67 -5.08 -2.91 21.39
CA ALA A 67 -3.80 -3.46 20.93
C ALA A 67 -2.65 -2.44 21.05
N PHE A 68 -2.90 -1.17 20.73
CA PHE A 68 -1.94 -0.09 20.88
C PHE A 68 -1.43 0.04 22.34
N LYS A 69 -2.32 -0.06 23.34
CA LYS A 69 -1.93 0.04 24.76
C LYS A 69 -0.92 -1.02 25.18
N ALA A 70 -1.01 -2.22 24.58
CA ALA A 70 -0.06 -3.31 24.80
C ALA A 70 1.21 -3.13 23.93
N TRP A 71 1.02 -2.85 22.63
CA TRP A 71 2.11 -2.78 21.64
C TRP A 71 3.11 -1.67 21.94
N ARG A 72 2.65 -0.49 22.34
CA ARG A 72 3.54 0.63 22.68
C ARG A 72 4.53 0.34 23.81
N LYS A 73 4.26 -0.70 24.63
CA LYS A 73 5.13 -1.12 25.72
C LYS A 73 6.19 -2.14 25.29
N VAL A 74 6.02 -2.76 24.11
CA VAL A 74 6.99 -3.68 23.54
C VAL A 74 8.22 -2.87 23.11
N PRO A 75 9.46 -3.23 23.51
CA PRO A 75 10.66 -2.54 23.07
C PRO A 75 10.79 -2.50 21.53
N ALA A 76 11.24 -1.37 20.98
CA ALA A 76 11.33 -1.19 19.52
C ALA A 76 12.12 -2.29 18.80
N PRO A 77 13.26 -2.80 19.29
CA PRO A 77 13.95 -3.92 18.65
C PRO A 77 13.13 -5.22 18.59
N LEU A 78 12.27 -5.47 19.59
CA LEU A 78 11.36 -6.63 19.57
C LEU A 78 10.22 -6.42 18.58
N ARG A 79 9.71 -5.18 18.44
CA ARG A 79 8.76 -4.83 17.37
C ARG A 79 9.39 -5.09 15.99
N GLY A 80 10.68 -4.75 15.82
CA GLY A 80 11.43 -5.07 14.61
C GLY A 80 11.54 -6.57 14.34
N GLN A 81 11.66 -7.43 15.37
CA GLN A 81 11.67 -8.88 15.17
C GLN A 81 10.33 -9.41 14.62
N LEU A 82 9.20 -8.86 15.06
CA LEU A 82 7.90 -9.21 14.47
C LEU A 82 7.84 -8.81 12.99
N VAL A 83 8.28 -7.59 12.65
CA VAL A 83 8.31 -7.12 11.24
C VAL A 83 9.24 -7.99 10.40
N LEU A 84 10.36 -8.49 10.93
CA LEU A 84 11.23 -9.46 10.25
C LEU A 84 10.47 -10.75 9.89
N LYS A 85 9.67 -11.28 10.81
CA LYS A 85 8.85 -12.48 10.58
C LYS A 85 7.78 -12.24 9.51
N MET A 86 7.17 -11.04 9.51
CA MET A 86 6.27 -10.62 8.42
C MET A 86 7.01 -10.60 7.07
N GLY A 87 8.20 -9.99 7.01
CA GLY A 87 9.02 -9.97 5.79
C GLY A 87 9.40 -11.36 5.30
N ASN A 88 9.71 -12.29 6.21
CA ASN A 88 10.01 -13.67 5.85
C ASN A 88 8.79 -14.40 5.28
N ARG A 89 7.61 -14.23 5.89
CA ARG A 89 6.38 -14.81 5.36
C ARG A 89 6.01 -14.23 3.99
N LEU A 90 6.27 -12.94 3.76
CA LEU A 90 6.09 -12.31 2.44
C LEU A 90 7.05 -12.90 1.39
N ARG A 91 8.31 -13.25 1.76
CA ARG A 91 9.24 -13.95 0.87
C ARG A 91 8.72 -15.32 0.45
N GLU A 92 8.17 -16.08 1.40
CA GLU A 92 7.58 -17.41 1.13
C GLU A 92 6.37 -17.32 0.19
N LYS A 93 5.55 -16.26 0.33
CA LYS A 93 4.31 -16.05 -0.44
C LYS A 93 4.47 -15.15 -1.66
N LYS A 94 5.71 -14.74 -2.01
CA LYS A 94 5.96 -13.72 -3.02
C LYS A 94 5.34 -14.04 -4.37
N ASP A 95 5.51 -15.25 -4.87
CA ASP A 95 5.02 -15.64 -6.19
C ASP A 95 3.48 -15.62 -6.27
N ALA A 96 2.81 -16.20 -5.27
CA ALA A 96 1.34 -16.19 -5.20
C ALA A 96 0.77 -14.78 -5.04
N LEU A 97 1.35 -13.98 -4.12
CA LEU A 97 0.88 -12.62 -3.86
C LEU A 97 1.15 -11.69 -5.06
N GLY A 98 2.32 -11.78 -5.70
CA GLY A 98 2.64 -11.03 -6.92
C GLY A 98 1.71 -11.41 -8.08
N SER A 99 1.36 -12.71 -8.19
CA SER A 99 0.37 -13.17 -9.17
C SER A 99 -1.03 -12.62 -8.89
N LEU A 100 -1.44 -12.54 -7.61
CA LEU A 100 -2.73 -11.95 -7.24
C LEU A 100 -2.76 -10.44 -7.54
N VAL A 101 -1.67 -9.71 -7.28
CA VAL A 101 -1.54 -8.29 -7.65
C VAL A 101 -1.74 -8.12 -9.15
N SER A 102 -1.07 -8.95 -9.97
CA SER A 102 -1.21 -8.90 -11.43
C SER A 102 -2.62 -9.27 -11.90
N LEU A 103 -3.21 -10.29 -11.31
CA LEU A 103 -4.55 -10.77 -11.64
C LEU A 103 -5.64 -9.72 -11.34
N GLU A 104 -5.55 -9.05 -10.19
CA GLU A 104 -6.57 -8.13 -9.71
C GLU A 104 -6.40 -6.70 -10.25
N MET A 105 -5.14 -6.24 -10.38
CA MET A 105 -4.84 -4.86 -10.79
C MET A 105 -4.51 -4.71 -12.28
N GLY A 106 -4.03 -5.75 -12.92
CA GLY A 106 -3.71 -5.75 -14.35
C GLY A 106 -2.25 -5.42 -14.70
N LYS A 107 -1.38 -5.10 -13.74
CA LYS A 107 0.06 -4.92 -13.99
C LYS A 107 0.74 -6.25 -14.30
N ILE A 108 1.81 -6.23 -15.10
CA ILE A 108 2.52 -7.46 -15.48
C ILE A 108 3.11 -8.19 -14.26
N LYS A 109 3.31 -9.49 -14.39
CA LYS A 109 3.81 -10.36 -13.31
C LYS A 109 5.09 -9.84 -12.66
N GLN A 110 6.04 -9.33 -13.46
CA GLN A 110 7.28 -8.75 -12.94
C GLN A 110 7.02 -7.52 -12.05
N GLU A 111 6.03 -6.69 -12.38
CA GLU A 111 5.65 -5.54 -11.55
C GLU A 111 4.89 -5.99 -10.29
N GLY A 112 4.06 -7.03 -10.38
CA GLY A 112 3.40 -7.62 -9.22
C GLY A 112 4.40 -8.21 -8.23
N ASP A 113 5.37 -8.98 -8.71
CA ASP A 113 6.46 -9.53 -7.89
C ASP A 113 7.37 -8.44 -7.33
N GLY A 114 7.62 -7.40 -8.12
CA GLY A 114 8.38 -6.21 -7.73
C GLY A 114 7.70 -5.48 -6.58
N GLU A 115 6.37 -5.37 -6.61
CA GLU A 115 5.61 -4.72 -5.54
C GLU A 115 5.68 -5.51 -4.22
N VAL A 116 5.61 -6.84 -4.28
CA VAL A 116 5.85 -7.68 -3.10
C VAL A 116 7.30 -7.59 -2.62
N GLN A 117 8.26 -7.45 -3.56
CA GLN A 117 9.66 -7.21 -3.19
C GLN A 117 9.81 -5.89 -2.40
N GLU A 118 9.12 -4.82 -2.79
CA GLU A 118 9.13 -3.57 -2.04
C GLU A 118 8.58 -3.75 -0.61
N MET A 119 7.57 -4.61 -0.40
CA MET A 119 7.11 -4.95 0.96
C MET A 119 8.21 -5.62 1.80
N ILE A 120 8.97 -6.52 1.17
CA ILE A 120 10.08 -7.23 1.81
C ILE A 120 11.21 -6.25 2.15
N ASP A 121 11.58 -5.40 1.22
CA ASP A 121 12.66 -4.43 1.39
C ASP A 121 12.35 -3.41 2.50
N ILE A 122 11.10 -2.95 2.58
CA ILE A 122 10.70 -2.04 3.66
C ILE A 122 10.60 -2.76 5.01
N ALA A 123 10.28 -4.06 5.04
CA ALA A 123 10.36 -4.85 6.26
C ALA A 123 11.81 -4.91 6.76
N ASP A 124 12.78 -5.21 5.90
CA ASP A 124 14.20 -5.24 6.25
C ASP A 124 14.70 -3.86 6.73
N PHE A 125 14.30 -2.79 6.04
CA PHE A 125 14.60 -1.42 6.44
C PHE A 125 14.03 -1.10 7.83
N ALA A 126 12.76 -1.44 8.07
CA ALA A 126 12.09 -1.22 9.35
C ALA A 126 12.79 -1.96 10.51
N VAL A 127 13.25 -3.20 10.27
CA VAL A 127 14.04 -3.96 11.26
C VAL A 127 15.29 -3.19 11.68
N GLY A 128 16.05 -2.64 10.72
CA GLY A 128 17.20 -1.79 11.00
C GLY A 128 16.82 -0.54 11.79
N GLN A 129 15.79 0.17 11.32
CA GLN A 129 15.28 1.40 11.94
C GLN A 129 14.76 1.18 13.38
N SER A 130 14.25 0.00 13.71
CA SER A 130 13.78 -0.32 15.07
C SER A 130 14.85 -0.12 16.16
N ARG A 131 16.13 -0.12 15.78
CA ARG A 131 17.27 0.12 16.66
C ARG A 131 17.83 1.54 16.56
N MET A 132 17.24 2.39 15.70
CA MET A 132 17.76 3.72 15.35
C MET A 132 16.75 4.84 15.66
N LEU A 133 15.77 4.60 16.54
CA LEU A 133 14.79 5.60 16.96
C LEU A 133 15.41 6.53 18.04
N TYR A 134 16.46 7.26 17.64
CA TYR A 134 17.20 8.13 18.54
C TYR A 134 16.47 9.44 18.82
N GLY A 135 16.71 10.02 20.00
CA GLY A 135 16.47 11.41 20.32
C GLY A 135 17.78 12.13 20.59
N LYS A 136 17.77 13.45 20.58
CA LYS A 136 18.93 14.29 20.92
C LYS A 136 19.02 14.48 22.42
N THR A 137 20.25 14.56 22.94
CA THR A 137 20.53 15.02 24.31
C THR A 137 21.15 16.38 24.24
N MET A 138 20.65 17.33 25.06
CA MET A 138 21.06 18.73 25.05
C MET A 138 21.43 19.19 26.45
N HIS A 139 22.33 20.19 26.55
CA HIS A 139 22.59 20.88 27.79
C HIS A 139 21.45 21.84 28.14
N SER A 140 21.18 21.99 29.43
CA SER A 140 20.23 22.97 29.97
C SER A 140 20.97 24.23 30.43
N GLU A 141 20.34 25.39 30.29
CA GLU A 141 20.78 26.65 30.94
C GLU A 141 20.55 26.63 32.46
N ARG A 142 19.72 25.70 32.94
CA ARG A 142 19.35 25.60 34.35
C ARG A 142 20.20 24.57 35.07
N GLN A 143 20.64 24.93 36.27
CA GLN A 143 21.34 24.01 37.16
C GLN A 143 20.44 22.80 37.48
N ASP A 144 21.03 21.61 37.61
CA ASP A 144 20.35 20.35 37.96
C ASP A 144 19.24 19.93 36.98
N HIS A 145 19.26 20.44 35.73
CA HIS A 145 18.33 20.07 34.67
C HIS A 145 19.02 19.28 33.57
N ARG A 146 18.32 18.28 33.05
CA ARG A 146 18.70 17.48 31.89
C ARG A 146 17.63 17.62 30.81
N MET A 147 18.04 17.83 29.57
CA MET A 147 17.15 17.93 28.41
C MET A 147 17.47 16.81 27.42
N TYR A 148 16.43 16.15 26.92
CA TYR A 148 16.54 15.16 25.86
C TYR A 148 15.21 15.04 25.09
N GLU A 149 15.31 14.60 23.83
CA GLU A 149 14.17 14.21 22.99
C GLU A 149 13.91 12.72 23.16
N GLN A 150 12.65 12.36 23.18
CA GLN A 150 12.20 10.97 23.11
C GLN A 150 10.96 10.89 22.21
N TRP A 151 11.00 10.00 21.24
CA TRP A 151 9.88 9.76 20.34
C TRP A 151 8.90 8.77 20.97
N HIS A 152 7.61 9.12 20.94
CA HIS A 152 6.53 8.28 21.43
C HIS A 152 5.57 7.94 20.30
N PRO A 153 4.97 6.73 20.30
CA PRO A 153 3.96 6.34 19.32
C PRO A 153 2.71 7.22 19.44
N LEU A 154 2.03 7.40 18.31
CA LEU A 154 0.85 8.27 18.18
C LEU A 154 -0.44 7.59 18.58
N GLY A 155 -0.62 6.32 18.22
CA GLY A 155 -1.87 5.58 18.39
C GLY A 155 -2.22 4.71 17.19
N PRO A 156 -3.49 4.41 16.95
CA PRO A 156 -3.94 3.82 15.71
C PRO A 156 -3.67 4.76 14.53
N VAL A 157 -3.01 4.27 13.49
CA VAL A 157 -2.74 5.01 12.24
C VAL A 157 -3.68 4.52 11.14
N GLY A 158 -4.44 5.42 10.53
CA GLY A 158 -5.26 5.11 9.37
C GLY A 158 -4.42 5.12 8.10
N ILE A 159 -4.46 4.05 7.32
CA ILE A 159 -3.76 3.95 6.04
C ILE A 159 -4.78 3.76 4.94
N ILE A 160 -4.82 4.69 3.99
CA ILE A 160 -5.68 4.63 2.81
C ILE A 160 -4.78 4.47 1.60
N SER A 161 -4.85 3.32 0.94
CA SER A 161 -4.03 3.03 -0.24
C SER A 161 -4.83 3.09 -1.53
N ALA A 162 -4.14 3.35 -2.64
CA ALA A 162 -4.70 3.41 -3.98
C ALA A 162 -4.62 2.04 -4.68
N PHE A 163 -5.37 1.90 -5.79
CA PHE A 163 -5.47 0.64 -6.52
C PHE A 163 -4.18 0.22 -7.24
N ASN A 164 -3.36 1.19 -7.65
CA ASN A 164 -2.23 0.97 -8.55
C ASN A 164 -1.00 0.36 -7.87
N PHE A 165 -0.88 0.51 -6.54
CA PHE A 165 0.09 -0.17 -5.68
C PHE A 165 -0.65 -0.74 -4.46
N PRO A 166 -1.44 -1.82 -4.68
CA PRO A 166 -2.39 -2.29 -3.68
C PRO A 166 -1.75 -2.86 -2.43
N VAL A 167 -0.49 -3.29 -2.48
CA VAL A 167 0.18 -3.95 -1.35
C VAL A 167 1.38 -3.18 -0.80
N ALA A 168 2.25 -2.63 -1.66
CA ALA A 168 3.48 -1.96 -1.24
C ALA A 168 3.21 -0.73 -0.37
N VAL A 169 2.28 0.14 -0.78
CA VAL A 169 1.93 1.37 -0.05
C VAL A 169 1.49 1.08 1.37
N TRP A 170 0.73 0.01 1.60
CA TRP A 170 0.37 -0.41 2.96
C TRP A 170 1.62 -0.74 3.77
N SER A 171 2.53 -1.54 3.24
CA SER A 171 3.71 -1.98 3.99
C SER A 171 4.67 -0.85 4.31
N TRP A 172 4.85 0.13 3.40
CA TRP A 172 5.69 1.31 3.67
C TRP A 172 5.25 2.06 4.92
N ASN A 173 3.95 2.19 5.11
CA ASN A 173 3.36 2.88 6.25
C ASN A 173 3.23 1.97 7.48
N SER A 174 2.69 0.75 7.31
CA SER A 174 2.38 -0.14 8.42
C SER A 174 3.60 -0.68 9.16
N PHE A 175 4.66 -1.07 8.43
CA PHE A 175 5.86 -1.62 9.09
C PHE A 175 6.65 -0.55 9.82
N LEU A 176 6.71 0.68 9.29
CA LEU A 176 7.32 1.81 9.99
C LEU A 176 6.48 2.22 11.19
N ALA A 177 5.17 2.31 11.07
CA ALA A 177 4.27 2.56 12.19
C ALA A 177 4.43 1.48 13.29
N ALA A 178 4.48 0.21 12.91
CA ALA A 178 4.65 -0.90 13.83
C ALA A 178 5.93 -0.79 14.67
N ILE A 179 7.08 -0.51 14.05
CA ILE A 179 8.34 -0.36 14.82
C ILE A 179 8.36 0.88 15.70
N CYS A 180 7.60 1.93 15.33
CA CYS A 180 7.39 3.11 16.19
C CYS A 180 6.48 2.81 17.38
N GLY A 181 5.72 1.73 17.36
CA GLY A 181 4.83 1.30 18.43
C GLY A 181 3.37 1.68 18.20
N ASP A 182 3.03 2.08 16.98
CA ASP A 182 1.67 2.36 16.53
C ASP A 182 0.98 1.08 16.04
N THR A 183 -0.34 1.09 16.02
CA THR A 183 -1.16 0.10 15.32
C THR A 183 -1.68 0.69 14.03
N SER A 184 -2.05 -0.12 13.06
CA SER A 184 -2.57 0.38 11.78
C SER A 184 -3.94 -0.19 11.44
N VAL A 185 -4.78 0.67 10.88
CA VAL A 185 -6.10 0.34 10.33
C VAL A 185 -6.07 0.66 8.85
N TRP A 186 -6.12 -0.36 8.03
CA TRP A 186 -5.97 -0.25 6.58
C TRP A 186 -7.30 -0.20 5.86
N LYS A 187 -7.49 0.85 5.06
CA LYS A 187 -8.55 0.97 4.08
C LYS A 187 -7.96 0.90 2.66
N PRO A 188 -7.97 -0.26 2.00
CA PRO A 188 -7.51 -0.38 0.62
C PRO A 188 -8.48 0.25 -0.37
N SER A 189 -8.08 0.32 -1.64
CA SER A 189 -9.00 0.62 -2.72
C SER A 189 -10.09 -0.45 -2.82
N SER A 190 -11.34 -0.02 -3.03
CA SER A 190 -12.46 -0.94 -3.28
C SER A 190 -12.41 -1.61 -4.67
N THR A 191 -11.52 -1.17 -5.55
CA THR A 191 -11.32 -1.76 -6.88
C THR A 191 -10.49 -3.04 -6.83
N VAL A 192 -9.56 -3.14 -5.87
CA VAL A 192 -8.60 -4.24 -5.72
C VAL A 192 -8.57 -4.72 -4.26
N PRO A 193 -9.65 -5.32 -3.74
CA PRO A 193 -9.76 -5.69 -2.33
C PRO A 193 -9.09 -7.01 -1.94
N LEU A 194 -8.89 -7.95 -2.89
CA LEU A 194 -8.45 -9.31 -2.56
C LEU A 194 -6.98 -9.35 -2.11
N THR A 195 -6.13 -8.53 -2.70
CA THR A 195 -4.73 -8.38 -2.27
C THR A 195 -4.63 -7.95 -0.80
N ALA A 196 -5.55 -7.09 -0.34
CA ALA A 196 -5.58 -6.67 1.06
C ALA A 196 -6.03 -7.80 2.00
N ILE A 197 -6.97 -8.63 1.58
CA ILE A 197 -7.39 -9.82 2.34
C ILE A 197 -6.24 -10.81 2.46
N ALA A 198 -5.51 -11.07 1.36
CA ALA A 198 -4.34 -11.94 1.36
C ALA A 198 -3.27 -11.47 2.37
N ILE A 199 -2.97 -10.17 2.38
CA ILE A 199 -2.02 -9.60 3.33
C ILE A 199 -2.54 -9.70 4.77
N GLN A 200 -3.82 -9.42 4.99
CA GLN A 200 -4.40 -9.56 6.34
C GLN A 200 -4.34 -11.00 6.84
N ASN A 201 -4.56 -12.01 5.97
CA ASN A 201 -4.37 -13.41 6.31
C ASN A 201 -2.93 -13.70 6.73
N ILE A 202 -1.94 -13.26 5.92
CA ILE A 202 -0.52 -13.40 6.23
C ILE A 202 -0.17 -12.74 7.58
N CYS A 203 -0.68 -11.54 7.83
CA CYS A 203 -0.45 -10.84 9.10
C CYS A 203 -1.08 -11.59 10.27
N ASN A 204 -2.30 -12.10 10.12
CA ASN A 204 -2.99 -12.85 11.16
C ASN A 204 -2.21 -14.12 11.55
N ASP A 205 -1.74 -14.88 10.54
CA ASP A 205 -0.95 -16.09 10.79
C ASP A 205 0.29 -15.79 11.64
N VAL A 206 1.06 -14.78 11.26
CA VAL A 206 2.29 -14.41 11.99
C VAL A 206 1.98 -13.85 13.39
N LEU A 207 0.92 -13.04 13.54
CA LEU A 207 0.53 -12.49 14.85
C LEU A 207 0.05 -13.60 15.80
N GLU A 208 -0.68 -14.60 15.30
CA GLU A 208 -1.14 -15.74 16.07
C GLU A 208 0.02 -16.65 16.48
N GLU A 209 0.89 -17.03 15.54
CA GLU A 209 2.10 -17.83 15.80
C GLU A 209 3.00 -17.19 16.88
N GLU A 210 3.11 -15.87 16.88
CA GLU A 210 3.97 -15.12 17.82
C GLU A 210 3.27 -14.68 19.09
N ASN A 211 1.98 -14.96 19.23
CA ASN A 211 1.14 -14.52 20.35
C ASN A 211 1.28 -13.00 20.62
N MET A 212 1.25 -12.21 19.54
CA MET A 212 1.44 -10.76 19.59
C MET A 212 0.11 -10.00 19.53
N PRO A 213 0.04 -8.75 20.03
CA PRO A 213 -1.15 -7.91 19.89
C PRO A 213 -1.58 -7.75 18.44
N HIS A 214 -2.86 -7.60 18.20
CA HIS A 214 -3.47 -7.46 16.87
C HIS A 214 -3.23 -6.05 16.29
N ILE A 215 -2.00 -5.79 15.86
CA ILE A 215 -1.55 -4.45 15.45
C ILE A 215 -1.92 -4.07 14.01
N PHE A 216 -2.35 -5.02 13.19
CA PHE A 216 -2.78 -4.79 11.82
C PHE A 216 -4.26 -5.14 11.66
N SER A 217 -5.04 -4.16 11.23
CA SER A 217 -6.49 -4.28 11.05
C SER A 217 -6.88 -3.84 9.64
N LEU A 218 -7.98 -4.41 9.11
CA LEU A 218 -8.47 -4.17 7.76
C LEU A 218 -9.93 -3.70 7.77
N ILE A 219 -10.25 -2.69 6.95
CA ILE A 219 -11.60 -2.17 6.74
C ILE A 219 -11.82 -1.91 5.24
N ILE A 220 -12.44 -2.85 4.53
CA ILE A 220 -12.79 -2.72 3.11
C ILE A 220 -14.18 -2.13 2.98
N GLY A 221 -14.32 -1.06 2.21
CA GLY A 221 -15.58 -0.41 1.93
C GLY A 221 -15.39 0.84 1.07
N LYS A 222 -16.50 1.43 0.63
CA LYS A 222 -16.48 2.61 -0.24
C LYS A 222 -15.89 3.82 0.47
N GLY A 223 -15.20 4.68 -0.30
CA GLY A 223 -14.62 5.93 0.22
C GLY A 223 -15.65 6.81 0.92
N ARG A 224 -16.84 6.97 0.32
CA ARG A 224 -17.96 7.79 0.84
C ARG A 224 -18.63 7.27 2.13
N SER A 225 -18.31 6.06 2.56
CA SER A 225 -18.83 5.47 3.81
C SER A 225 -17.68 5.24 4.79
N ILE A 226 -16.98 4.12 4.69
CA ILE A 226 -15.89 3.73 5.61
C ILE A 226 -14.68 4.68 5.50
N GLY A 227 -14.38 5.20 4.30
CA GLY A 227 -13.32 6.19 4.12
C GLY A 227 -13.60 7.49 4.86
N GLU A 228 -14.79 8.05 4.69
CA GLU A 228 -15.22 9.26 5.40
C GLU A 228 -15.23 9.06 6.92
N LYS A 229 -15.69 7.89 7.39
CA LYS A 229 -15.68 7.58 8.81
C LYS A 229 -14.27 7.56 9.37
N LEU A 230 -13.31 6.95 8.64
CA LEU A 230 -11.91 6.86 9.06
C LEU A 230 -11.23 8.24 9.16
N ILE A 231 -11.39 9.11 8.17
CA ILE A 231 -10.72 10.42 8.17
C ILE A 231 -11.27 11.39 9.19
N ASN A 232 -12.53 11.19 9.64
CA ASN A 232 -13.20 12.00 10.64
C ASN A 232 -13.08 11.42 12.08
N ASP A 233 -12.46 10.26 12.26
CA ASP A 233 -12.38 9.60 13.56
C ASP A 233 -11.26 10.18 14.44
N ASN A 234 -11.62 10.76 15.58
CA ASN A 234 -10.66 11.35 16.52
C ASN A 234 -9.75 10.31 17.20
N ARG A 235 -10.12 9.02 17.17
CA ARG A 235 -9.31 7.91 17.72
C ARG A 235 -8.09 7.60 16.83
N VAL A 236 -8.08 8.13 15.60
CA VAL A 236 -7.03 7.90 14.60
C VAL A 236 -6.23 9.20 14.40
N PRO A 237 -5.16 9.43 15.16
CA PRO A 237 -4.43 10.71 15.16
C PRO A 237 -3.68 11.02 13.87
N LEU A 238 -3.35 10.02 13.07
CA LEU A 238 -2.64 10.15 11.79
C LEU A 238 -3.37 9.39 10.70
N ILE A 239 -3.57 10.06 9.55
CA ILE A 239 -4.02 9.43 8.30
C ILE A 239 -2.89 9.51 7.27
N SER A 240 -2.41 8.35 6.82
CA SER A 240 -1.58 8.24 5.61
C SER A 240 -2.49 7.94 4.43
N PHE A 241 -2.53 8.84 3.47
CA PHE A 241 -3.40 8.76 2.30
C PHE A 241 -2.59 8.76 1.02
N THR A 242 -2.82 7.77 0.16
CA THR A 242 -2.31 7.72 -1.21
C THR A 242 -3.48 7.70 -2.19
N GLY A 243 -3.51 8.66 -3.11
CA GLY A 243 -4.60 8.77 -4.08
C GLY A 243 -4.57 10.03 -4.93
N SER A 244 -5.73 10.44 -5.46
CA SER A 244 -5.81 11.64 -6.31
C SER A 244 -5.59 12.92 -5.50
N THR A 245 -5.05 13.96 -6.16
CA THR A 245 -4.83 15.29 -5.56
C THR A 245 -6.14 15.90 -5.01
N ASN A 246 -7.26 15.71 -5.71
CA ASN A 246 -8.56 16.23 -5.25
C ASN A 246 -9.00 15.53 -3.96
N MET A 247 -8.88 14.21 -3.87
CA MET A 247 -9.22 13.48 -2.66
C MET A 247 -8.23 13.78 -1.53
N GLY A 248 -6.93 13.92 -1.83
CA GLY A 248 -5.92 14.33 -0.83
C GLY A 248 -6.22 15.69 -0.22
N ARG A 249 -6.69 16.66 -1.01
CA ARG A 249 -7.15 17.95 -0.49
C ARG A 249 -8.35 17.80 0.45
N HIS A 250 -9.31 16.95 0.09
CA HIS A 250 -10.45 16.63 0.94
C HIS A 250 -10.00 15.99 2.26
N VAL A 251 -9.18 14.95 2.20
CA VAL A 251 -8.63 14.27 3.39
C VAL A 251 -7.86 15.24 4.29
N GLY A 252 -6.96 16.04 3.71
CA GLY A 252 -6.20 17.06 4.46
C GLY A 252 -7.10 18.05 5.17
N ASN A 253 -8.15 18.54 4.51
CA ASN A 253 -9.11 19.46 5.11
C ASN A 253 -9.89 18.81 6.27
N GLN A 254 -10.42 17.60 6.09
CA GLN A 254 -11.19 16.92 7.13
C GLN A 254 -10.33 16.58 8.35
N VAL A 255 -9.15 16.02 8.14
CA VAL A 255 -8.24 15.65 9.23
C VAL A 255 -7.73 16.87 10.00
N SER A 256 -7.43 17.99 9.31
CA SER A 256 -6.97 19.21 9.97
C SER A 256 -8.05 19.86 10.86
N GLN A 257 -9.34 19.75 10.52
CA GLN A 257 -10.44 20.26 11.35
C GLN A 257 -10.49 19.62 12.74
N ARG A 258 -10.00 18.38 12.87
CA ARG A 258 -9.92 17.66 14.15
C ARG A 258 -8.51 17.65 14.75
N PHE A 259 -7.61 18.51 14.26
CA PHE A 259 -6.19 18.58 14.66
C PHE A 259 -5.40 17.28 14.47
N GLY A 260 -5.86 16.38 13.58
CA GLY A 260 -5.13 15.19 13.18
C GLY A 260 -3.97 15.52 12.25
N LYS A 261 -3.08 14.56 12.06
CA LYS A 261 -1.94 14.65 11.15
C LYS A 261 -2.22 13.91 9.84
N THR A 262 -1.59 14.34 8.75
CA THR A 262 -1.67 13.66 7.45
C THR A 262 -0.31 13.46 6.84
N ILE A 263 -0.15 12.32 6.15
CA ILE A 263 0.87 12.08 5.13
C ILE A 263 0.10 11.92 3.83
N LEU A 264 0.39 12.76 2.83
CA LEU A 264 -0.39 12.80 1.58
C LEU A 264 0.54 12.48 0.41
N GLU A 265 0.36 11.29 -0.19
CA GLU A 265 1.01 10.87 -1.41
C GLU A 265 0.00 10.97 -2.57
N LEU A 266 0.26 11.91 -3.49
CA LEU A 266 -0.75 12.35 -4.45
C LEU A 266 -0.28 12.15 -5.89
N GLY A 267 -1.15 12.47 -6.85
CA GLY A 267 -0.84 12.39 -8.27
C GLY A 267 0.17 13.44 -8.71
N GLY A 268 0.75 13.19 -9.87
CA GLY A 268 1.73 14.07 -10.51
C GLY A 268 1.44 14.27 -12.00
N ASN A 269 2.13 15.23 -12.59
CA ASN A 269 2.17 15.48 -14.04
C ASN A 269 3.63 15.52 -14.49
N ASN A 270 4.30 14.37 -14.36
CA ASN A 270 5.74 14.23 -14.42
C ASN A 270 6.29 14.46 -15.85
N ALA A 271 7.47 15.04 -15.95
CA ALA A 271 8.13 15.33 -17.21
C ALA A 271 9.56 14.77 -17.24
N ILE A 272 9.99 14.41 -18.45
CA ILE A 272 11.39 14.18 -18.77
C ILE A 272 11.85 15.34 -19.65
N ILE A 273 12.98 15.96 -19.30
CA ILE A 273 13.61 17.03 -20.08
C ILE A 273 14.74 16.39 -20.90
N VAL A 274 14.72 16.61 -22.22
CA VAL A 274 15.69 16.05 -23.17
C VAL A 274 16.29 17.22 -23.98
N ASP A 275 17.50 17.62 -23.62
CA ASP A 275 18.22 18.67 -24.32
C ASP A 275 19.02 18.09 -25.54
N GLU A 276 19.65 18.96 -26.33
CA GLU A 276 20.38 18.58 -27.51
C GLU A 276 21.63 17.70 -27.26
N THR A 277 22.08 17.65 -25.99
CA THR A 277 23.25 16.84 -25.58
C THR A 277 22.86 15.50 -24.98
N ALA A 278 21.56 15.22 -24.87
CA ALA A 278 21.05 14.01 -24.24
C ALA A 278 21.46 12.75 -24.99
N ASN A 279 21.81 11.72 -24.21
CA ASN A 279 22.03 10.38 -24.78
C ASN A 279 20.67 9.71 -25.08
N LEU A 280 20.26 9.71 -26.34
CA LEU A 280 18.98 9.15 -26.76
C LEU A 280 18.88 7.63 -26.55
N ASP A 281 19.99 6.89 -26.54
CA ASP A 281 19.99 5.44 -26.29
C ASP A 281 19.60 5.10 -24.82
N LEU A 282 19.84 6.03 -23.89
CA LEU A 282 19.36 5.95 -22.52
C LEU A 282 17.97 6.58 -22.35
N ALA A 283 17.71 7.71 -23.00
CA ALA A 283 16.47 8.46 -22.84
C ALA A 283 15.26 7.71 -23.39
N ILE A 284 15.36 7.07 -24.58
CA ILE A 284 14.24 6.37 -25.22
C ILE A 284 13.70 5.23 -24.37
N PRO A 285 14.52 4.26 -23.88
CA PRO A 285 14.02 3.22 -22.98
C PRO A 285 13.44 3.77 -21.68
N ALA A 286 14.07 4.79 -21.09
CA ALA A 286 13.60 5.41 -19.84
C ALA A 286 12.22 6.07 -20.02
N ILE A 287 12.01 6.79 -21.11
CA ILE A 287 10.73 7.42 -21.46
C ILE A 287 9.66 6.35 -21.68
N ALA A 288 9.97 5.34 -22.51
CA ALA A 288 9.02 4.27 -22.81
C ALA A 288 8.62 3.50 -21.55
N PHE A 289 9.58 3.08 -20.72
CA PHE A 289 9.32 2.39 -19.47
C PHE A 289 8.53 3.27 -18.48
N GLY A 290 8.92 4.53 -18.32
CA GLY A 290 8.24 5.49 -17.43
C GLY A 290 6.80 5.79 -17.83
N ALA A 291 6.46 5.67 -19.13
CA ALA A 291 5.12 5.91 -19.63
C ALA A 291 4.25 4.65 -19.65
N VAL A 292 4.82 3.49 -20.01
CA VAL A 292 4.12 2.22 -20.22
C VAL A 292 3.95 1.43 -18.92
N GLY A 293 4.87 1.57 -17.96
CA GLY A 293 4.85 0.86 -16.70
C GLY A 293 3.50 0.99 -15.99
N THR A 294 2.95 -0.12 -15.53
CA THR A 294 1.60 -0.23 -14.92
C THR A 294 0.50 0.41 -15.82
N ALA A 295 0.65 0.29 -17.14
CA ALA A 295 -0.22 0.91 -18.14
C ALA A 295 -0.42 2.44 -17.94
N GLY A 296 0.63 3.15 -17.49
CA GLY A 296 0.58 4.59 -17.21
C GLY A 296 -0.18 4.97 -15.92
N GLN A 297 -0.53 4.00 -15.08
CA GLN A 297 -1.34 4.21 -13.86
C GLN A 297 -0.50 4.46 -12.61
N ARG A 298 0.68 5.11 -12.73
CA ARG A 298 1.52 5.49 -11.59
C ARG A 298 1.45 6.99 -11.31
N CYS A 299 1.63 7.38 -10.06
CA CYS A 299 1.86 8.78 -9.69
C CYS A 299 3.11 9.35 -10.37
N THR A 300 4.08 8.48 -10.68
CA THR A 300 5.38 8.80 -11.31
C THR A 300 5.40 8.58 -12.83
N SER A 301 4.28 8.15 -13.47
CA SER A 301 4.26 7.94 -14.94
C SER A 301 4.72 9.18 -15.70
N THR A 302 5.58 8.97 -16.69
CA THR A 302 6.00 10.03 -17.61
C THR A 302 4.79 10.48 -18.43
N ARG A 303 4.39 11.74 -18.25
CA ARG A 303 3.21 12.32 -18.92
C ARG A 303 3.58 13.34 -19.98
N ARG A 304 4.77 13.93 -19.85
CA ARG A 304 5.25 14.99 -20.72
C ARG A 304 6.71 14.78 -21.06
N ILE A 305 7.09 15.13 -22.27
CA ILE A 305 8.47 15.25 -22.69
C ILE A 305 8.71 16.70 -23.10
N ILE A 306 9.69 17.33 -22.49
CA ILE A 306 10.14 18.68 -22.82
C ILE A 306 11.45 18.48 -23.59
N VAL A 307 11.40 18.63 -24.91
CA VAL A 307 12.50 18.28 -25.79
C VAL A 307 13.03 19.50 -26.52
N HIS A 308 14.37 19.58 -26.70
CA HIS A 308 15.01 20.61 -27.53
C HIS A 308 14.60 20.42 -29.01
N GLU A 309 14.28 21.52 -29.68
CA GLU A 309 13.73 21.49 -31.04
C GLU A 309 14.59 20.75 -32.07
N SER A 310 15.94 20.86 -31.94
CA SER A 310 16.88 20.24 -32.89
C SER A 310 16.85 18.70 -32.90
N ILE A 311 16.38 18.07 -31.85
CA ILE A 311 16.32 16.59 -31.71
C ILE A 311 14.88 16.04 -31.59
N ALA A 312 13.88 16.91 -31.66
CA ALA A 312 12.48 16.54 -31.45
C ALA A 312 11.98 15.52 -32.47
N GLU A 313 12.34 15.65 -33.75
CA GLU A 313 11.93 14.73 -34.81
C GLU A 313 12.58 13.35 -34.64
N GLU A 314 13.89 13.30 -34.35
CA GLU A 314 14.62 12.07 -34.08
C GLU A 314 14.04 11.35 -32.85
N LEU A 315 13.87 12.06 -31.74
CA LEU A 315 13.29 11.52 -30.51
C LEU A 315 11.91 10.91 -30.78
N THR A 316 11.04 11.65 -31.47
CA THR A 316 9.68 11.21 -31.80
C THR A 316 9.70 9.95 -32.66
N SER A 317 10.49 9.91 -33.71
CA SER A 317 10.60 8.75 -34.59
C SER A 317 11.09 7.50 -33.85
N ARG A 318 12.07 7.66 -32.95
CA ARG A 318 12.61 6.56 -32.14
C ARG A 318 11.58 6.08 -31.08
N LEU A 319 10.83 6.98 -30.43
CA LEU A 319 9.78 6.63 -29.49
C LEU A 319 8.62 5.86 -30.15
N VAL A 320 8.19 6.29 -31.34
CA VAL A 320 7.15 5.56 -32.10
C VAL A 320 7.59 4.11 -32.37
N LYS A 321 8.85 3.89 -32.74
CA LYS A 321 9.39 2.53 -32.92
C LYS A 321 9.42 1.75 -31.60
N ALA A 322 9.82 2.39 -30.50
CA ALA A 322 9.84 1.75 -29.18
C ALA A 322 8.44 1.34 -28.71
N TYR A 323 7.45 2.22 -28.84
CA TYR A 323 6.06 1.90 -28.49
C TYR A 323 5.46 0.79 -29.38
N GLY A 324 5.85 0.72 -30.66
CA GLY A 324 5.43 -0.36 -31.57
C GLY A 324 5.92 -1.76 -31.14
N GLN A 325 6.90 -1.84 -30.24
CA GLN A 325 7.43 -3.11 -29.72
C GLN A 325 6.76 -3.54 -28.39
N VAL A 326 5.92 -2.69 -27.79
CA VAL A 326 5.25 -2.99 -26.54
C VAL A 326 4.15 -4.04 -26.76
N LYS A 327 4.40 -5.27 -26.34
CA LYS A 327 3.40 -6.34 -26.36
C LYS A 327 2.38 -6.11 -25.25
N ILE A 328 1.14 -5.79 -25.64
CA ILE A 328 -0.01 -5.64 -24.73
C ILE A 328 -0.74 -6.98 -24.65
N GLY A 329 -1.11 -7.43 -23.44
CA GLY A 329 -1.78 -8.72 -23.28
C GLY A 329 -2.12 -9.07 -21.84
N ASN A 330 -2.37 -10.36 -21.62
CA ASN A 330 -2.62 -10.89 -20.28
C ASN A 330 -1.36 -10.69 -19.40
N PRO A 331 -1.48 -10.02 -18.24
CA PRO A 331 -0.33 -9.67 -17.40
C PRO A 331 0.40 -10.88 -16.78
N LEU A 332 -0.25 -12.05 -16.73
CA LEU A 332 0.32 -13.30 -16.21
C LEU A 332 1.03 -14.12 -17.30
N GLU A 333 0.95 -13.72 -18.58
CA GLU A 333 1.63 -14.40 -19.67
C GLU A 333 3.04 -13.89 -19.87
N ASP A 334 3.98 -14.80 -20.08
CA ASP A 334 5.37 -14.47 -20.37
C ASP A 334 5.51 -13.60 -21.62
N GLY A 335 6.37 -12.60 -21.52
CA GLY A 335 6.66 -11.67 -22.61
C GLY A 335 5.62 -10.56 -22.81
N THR A 336 4.57 -10.49 -22.00
CA THR A 336 3.69 -9.33 -21.92
C THR A 336 4.47 -8.17 -21.28
N LEU A 337 4.46 -6.99 -21.94
CA LEU A 337 5.16 -5.79 -21.47
C LEU A 337 4.21 -4.76 -20.86
N MET A 338 2.93 -4.83 -21.18
CA MET A 338 1.88 -3.98 -20.62
C MET A 338 0.58 -4.76 -20.48
N GLY A 339 0.02 -4.78 -19.31
CA GLY A 339 -1.32 -5.33 -19.05
C GLY A 339 -2.43 -4.30 -19.32
N PRO A 340 -3.69 -4.64 -19.01
CA PRO A 340 -4.83 -3.74 -19.16
C PRO A 340 -4.81 -2.60 -18.12
N LEU A 341 -5.68 -1.61 -18.34
CA LEU A 341 -6.13 -0.70 -17.29
C LEU A 341 -6.99 -1.48 -16.29
N VAL A 342 -7.03 -1.01 -15.06
CA VAL A 342 -7.78 -1.69 -13.97
C VAL A 342 -9.31 -1.65 -14.18
N ASN A 343 -9.82 -0.65 -14.94
CA ASN A 343 -11.22 -0.44 -15.30
C ASN A 343 -11.34 0.45 -16.55
#